data_e0ff0141a24c3116b77342e3d6bc7412
#
_entry.id   e0ff0141a24c3116b77342e3d6bc7412
#
_cell.length_a   1.000
_cell.length_b   1.000
_cell.length_c   1.000
_cell.angle_alpha   90.00
_cell.angle_beta   90.00
_cell.angle_gamma   90.00
#
_symmetry.space_group_name_H-M   'P 1'
#
loop_
_entity.id
_entity.type
_entity.pdbx_description
1 polymer ?
#
loop_
_entity_poly.entity_id
_entity_poly.type
_entity_poly.pdbx_seq_one_letter_code
_entity_poly.pdbx_strand_id
1 'polypeptide(L)'
;MNYQNQFDIIVLGGGFTGCAAAEAAAKQGKSVLLLEASGYLGGAASNCLIYPFMMWWTRVDDGEGGKKRHDLSRGLYTVYHDELMARGGFVDETLKVILDEHMTEAGVSVLFHATLCGVEKDGAHIKSVSVATKAGILTFEGKMFIDCTGDADLCTMAGMPMMLGREQDHLCQPMTLCFRVCNVDKKAFFAARDIWQAKYLEWQAAGKITNPRENILVFDHPIEGVLHFNTTRIVKHNPVNPFDVTKAEMEARRQVIELMNFFREENIPGMENARLVYTAPSIGVRESRMLIGDYVLTGKDLVACEKFDDAIAAGNYDIDIHNPEGSGTSHYYFPDGQWYTIPYRSLIPRAEDCDNLLVGGRCISCDHEAQASIRIMPICATTGEAAGIGASVAIDGGTSVQNADIAKIQAILTETGAYTGL
;
A
#
# COMPACT_ATOMS: atom_id res chain seq x y z
N MET A 1 19.25 -28.52 -1.50
CA MET A 1 19.64 -27.50 -0.52
C MET A 1 18.93 -27.81 0.78
N ASN A 2 19.65 -27.82 1.91
CA ASN A 2 18.98 -27.83 3.22
C ASN A 2 18.69 -26.37 3.57
N TYR A 3 17.44 -26.01 3.72
CA TYR A 3 16.97 -24.69 4.19
C TYR A 3 15.88 -24.91 5.24
N GLN A 4 15.73 -23.91 6.13
CA GLN A 4 14.62 -23.92 7.08
C GLN A 4 13.33 -23.73 6.26
N ASN A 5 12.37 -24.62 6.44
CA ASN A 5 11.10 -24.60 5.70
C ASN A 5 9.87 -24.53 6.62
N GLN A 6 10.07 -24.48 7.94
CA GLN A 6 8.99 -24.38 8.93
C GLN A 6 9.14 -23.10 9.75
N PHE A 7 8.05 -22.34 9.84
CA PHE A 7 7.98 -21.06 10.56
C PHE A 7 6.67 -20.99 11.35
N ASP A 8 6.66 -20.15 12.39
CA ASP A 8 5.41 -19.84 13.08
C ASP A 8 4.49 -19.02 12.19
N ILE A 9 5.06 -18.00 11.51
CA ILE A 9 4.31 -17.07 10.66
C ILE A 9 5.02 -16.91 9.33
N ILE A 10 4.27 -16.99 8.23
CA ILE A 10 4.73 -16.68 6.87
C ILE A 10 3.97 -15.45 6.38
N VAL A 11 4.71 -14.40 6.05
CA VAL A 11 4.19 -13.15 5.50
C VAL A 11 4.51 -13.11 4.01
N LEU A 12 3.50 -12.83 3.17
CA LEU A 12 3.65 -12.73 1.72
C LEU A 12 3.50 -11.27 1.29
N GLY A 13 4.54 -10.76 0.60
CA GLY A 13 4.65 -9.38 0.16
C GLY A 13 5.42 -8.48 1.13
N GLY A 14 6.59 -8.01 0.70
CA GLY A 14 7.53 -7.17 1.47
C GLY A 14 7.27 -5.66 1.32
N GLY A 15 6.02 -5.23 1.13
CA GLY A 15 5.63 -3.83 1.20
C GLY A 15 5.63 -3.28 2.63
N PHE A 16 5.26 -2.01 2.83
CA PHE A 16 5.14 -1.41 4.17
C PHE A 16 4.31 -2.28 5.11
N THR A 17 3.20 -2.81 4.62
CA THR A 17 2.31 -3.70 5.36
C THR A 17 3.01 -4.97 5.82
N GLY A 18 3.68 -5.66 4.89
CA GLY A 18 4.34 -6.93 5.18
C GLY A 18 5.56 -6.77 6.08
N CYS A 19 6.33 -5.68 5.93
CA CYS A 19 7.43 -5.36 6.84
C CYS A 19 6.90 -5.12 8.25
N ALA A 20 5.84 -4.31 8.40
CA ALA A 20 5.23 -4.07 9.71
C ALA A 20 4.64 -5.35 10.33
N ALA A 21 4.00 -6.21 9.52
CA ALA A 21 3.48 -7.49 10.00
C ALA A 21 4.59 -8.44 10.45
N ALA A 22 5.65 -8.56 9.66
CA ALA A 22 6.77 -9.45 9.97
C ALA A 22 7.54 -8.98 11.20
N GLU A 23 7.86 -7.68 11.30
CA GLU A 23 8.56 -7.12 12.46
C GLU A 23 7.72 -7.23 13.73
N ALA A 24 6.42 -6.89 13.66
CA ALA A 24 5.52 -6.99 14.80
C ALA A 24 5.43 -8.43 15.32
N ALA A 25 5.29 -9.41 14.43
CA ALA A 25 5.26 -10.83 14.79
C ALA A 25 6.58 -11.31 15.38
N ALA A 26 7.72 -10.92 14.81
CA ALA A 26 9.04 -11.27 15.33
C ALA A 26 9.28 -10.67 16.72
N LYS A 27 8.86 -9.44 16.98
CA LYS A 27 8.90 -8.80 18.31
C LYS A 27 8.03 -9.51 19.35
N GLN A 28 7.02 -10.29 18.91
CA GLN A 28 6.25 -11.21 19.78
C GLN A 28 6.91 -12.59 19.92
N GLY A 29 8.19 -12.74 19.53
CA GLY A 29 8.97 -13.96 19.70
C GLY A 29 8.62 -15.09 18.73
N LYS A 30 7.97 -14.79 17.60
CA LYS A 30 7.65 -15.78 16.55
C LYS A 30 8.79 -15.93 15.56
N SER A 31 9.00 -17.15 15.05
CA SER A 31 9.84 -17.37 13.88
C SER A 31 9.06 -16.93 12.62
N VAL A 32 9.61 -15.95 11.89
CA VAL A 32 8.91 -15.30 10.76
C VAL A 32 9.70 -15.45 9.47
N LEU A 33 9.00 -15.83 8.39
CA LEU A 33 9.49 -15.76 7.01
C LEU A 33 8.71 -14.69 6.25
N LEU A 34 9.43 -13.73 5.67
CA LEU A 34 8.89 -12.71 4.75
C LEU A 34 9.29 -13.06 3.32
N LEU A 35 8.29 -13.32 2.47
CA LEU A 35 8.45 -13.67 1.05
C LEU A 35 8.15 -12.46 0.18
N GLU A 36 9.12 -12.04 -0.66
CA GLU A 36 9.00 -10.89 -1.54
C GLU A 36 9.41 -11.25 -2.99
N ALA A 37 8.57 -10.87 -3.94
CA ALA A 37 8.78 -11.17 -5.36
C ALA A 37 9.88 -10.32 -6.00
N SER A 38 10.08 -9.09 -5.53
CA SER A 38 11.16 -8.20 -5.98
C SER A 38 12.49 -8.49 -5.27
N GLY A 39 13.52 -7.72 -5.57
CA GLY A 39 14.84 -7.81 -4.93
C GLY A 39 15.03 -6.83 -3.77
N TYR A 40 13.98 -6.21 -3.24
CA TYR A 40 14.02 -5.20 -2.18
C TYR A 40 12.66 -5.06 -1.49
N LEU A 41 12.66 -4.49 -0.28
CA LEU A 41 11.47 -4.19 0.49
C LEU A 41 10.87 -2.81 0.14
N GLY A 42 9.67 -2.54 0.63
CA GLY A 42 8.97 -1.26 0.53
C GLY A 42 7.76 -1.26 -0.43
N GLY A 43 7.61 -2.28 -1.27
CA GLY A 43 6.43 -2.47 -2.13
C GLY A 43 6.08 -1.24 -2.96
N ALA A 44 4.89 -0.65 -2.76
CA ALA A 44 4.43 0.49 -3.53
C ALA A 44 5.38 1.70 -3.46
N ALA A 45 6.03 1.95 -2.32
CA ALA A 45 6.97 3.05 -2.17
C ALA A 45 8.24 2.87 -3.01
N SER A 46 8.81 1.67 -3.02
CA SER A 46 10.08 1.38 -3.70
C SER A 46 9.91 0.79 -5.09
N ASN A 47 8.89 -0.07 -5.31
CA ASN A 47 8.67 -0.74 -6.58
C ASN A 47 7.81 0.06 -7.56
N CYS A 48 6.80 0.80 -7.03
CA CYS A 48 5.92 1.64 -7.84
C CYS A 48 6.25 3.14 -7.69
N LEU A 49 7.24 3.50 -6.87
CA LEU A 49 7.63 4.87 -6.57
C LEU A 49 6.46 5.74 -6.10
N ILE A 50 5.53 5.19 -5.33
CA ILE A 50 4.42 5.98 -4.78
C ILE A 50 4.97 6.96 -3.74
N TYR A 51 4.79 8.25 -3.99
CA TYR A 51 5.33 9.36 -3.22
C TYR A 51 4.39 10.56 -3.28
N PRO A 52 4.29 11.40 -2.23
CA PRO A 52 4.79 11.23 -0.86
C PRO A 52 3.90 10.31 0.00
N PHE A 53 4.21 10.17 1.29
CA PHE A 53 3.22 9.66 2.24
C PHE A 53 2.03 10.63 2.30
N MET A 54 0.82 10.09 2.18
CA MET A 54 -0.39 10.89 2.27
C MET A 54 -0.71 11.21 3.74
N MET A 55 -1.60 12.14 3.97
CA MET A 55 -1.96 12.62 5.32
C MET A 55 -2.47 11.47 6.21
N TRP A 56 -1.87 11.28 7.39
CA TRP A 56 -2.19 10.24 8.38
C TRP A 56 -2.53 10.80 9.76
N TRP A 57 -2.91 12.06 9.82
CA TRP A 57 -3.19 12.80 11.04
C TRP A 57 -4.42 13.68 10.85
N THR A 58 -5.02 14.07 11.97
CA THR A 58 -6.07 15.09 12.03
C THR A 58 -5.67 16.25 12.94
N ARG A 59 -6.48 17.28 12.99
CA ARG A 59 -6.33 18.38 13.96
C ARG A 59 -7.39 18.24 15.01
N VAL A 60 -6.98 18.28 16.28
CA VAL A 60 -7.87 18.26 17.44
C VAL A 60 -7.70 19.56 18.22
N ASP A 61 -8.67 19.91 19.04
CA ASP A 61 -8.60 21.05 19.95
C ASP A 61 -7.39 20.88 20.89
N ASP A 62 -6.60 21.95 21.07
CA ASP A 62 -5.43 21.96 21.96
C ASP A 62 -5.79 22.28 23.42
N GLY A 63 -7.06 22.68 23.68
CA GLY A 63 -7.55 23.12 24.98
C GLY A 63 -7.26 24.60 25.30
N GLU A 64 -6.58 25.32 24.40
CA GLU A 64 -6.22 26.74 24.56
C GLU A 64 -6.87 27.62 23.48
N GLY A 65 -7.85 27.07 22.75
CA GLY A 65 -8.60 27.76 21.68
C GLY A 65 -7.92 27.65 20.31
N GLY A 66 -6.87 26.82 20.17
CA GLY A 66 -6.20 26.45 18.93
C GLY A 66 -6.42 24.99 18.54
N LYS A 67 -5.68 24.54 17.54
CA LYS A 67 -5.68 23.15 17.10
C LYS A 67 -4.27 22.58 17.07
N LYS A 68 -4.10 21.35 17.57
CA LYS A 68 -2.85 20.58 17.50
C LYS A 68 -3.01 19.37 16.59
N ARG A 69 -1.91 18.90 16.04
CA ARG A 69 -1.83 17.67 15.26
C ARG A 69 -2.06 16.46 16.17
N HIS A 70 -2.86 15.52 15.68
CA HIS A 70 -3.11 14.22 16.29
C HIS A 70 -2.87 13.12 15.23
N ASP A 71 -1.81 12.36 15.43
CA ASP A 71 -1.42 11.29 14.51
C ASP A 71 -2.32 10.07 14.70
N LEU A 72 -2.85 9.55 13.61
CA LEU A 72 -3.74 8.40 13.56
C LEU A 72 -2.98 7.12 13.19
N SER A 73 -2.06 7.17 12.22
CA SER A 73 -1.17 6.05 11.93
C SER A 73 0.10 6.19 12.75
N ARG A 74 0.25 5.33 13.76
CA ARG A 74 1.38 5.29 14.69
C ARG A 74 2.03 3.91 14.69
N GLY A 75 2.83 3.58 15.72
CA GLY A 75 3.52 2.32 15.85
C GLY A 75 4.67 2.19 14.84
N LEU A 76 4.81 1.04 14.21
CA LEU A 76 5.91 0.78 13.26
C LEU A 76 5.93 1.73 12.07
N TYR A 77 4.75 2.24 11.63
CA TYR A 77 4.74 3.26 10.58
C TYR A 77 5.55 4.50 10.97
N THR A 78 5.35 5.03 12.18
CA THR A 78 6.08 6.23 12.62
C THR A 78 7.57 5.94 12.81
N VAL A 79 7.93 4.75 13.24
CA VAL A 79 9.34 4.33 13.35
C VAL A 79 10.02 4.40 11.99
N TYR A 80 9.46 3.76 10.97
CA TYR A 80 10.01 3.80 9.59
C TYR A 80 10.02 5.21 9.00
N HIS A 81 8.93 5.96 9.20
CA HIS A 81 8.80 7.33 8.72
C HIS A 81 9.85 8.25 9.33
N ASP A 82 9.98 8.26 10.65
CA ASP A 82 10.86 9.21 11.35
C ASP A 82 12.33 8.92 11.06
N GLU A 83 12.69 7.63 10.95
CA GLU A 83 14.04 7.25 10.53
C GLU A 83 14.33 7.66 9.08
N LEU A 84 13.39 7.47 8.16
CA LEU A 84 13.52 7.92 6.78
C LEU A 84 13.68 9.43 6.69
N MET A 85 12.89 10.19 7.47
CA MET A 85 13.02 11.66 7.53
C MET A 85 14.38 12.08 8.12
N ALA A 86 14.86 11.42 9.16
CA ALA A 86 16.15 11.68 9.78
C ALA A 86 17.33 11.38 8.83
N ARG A 87 17.17 10.43 7.91
CA ARG A 87 18.18 10.06 6.89
C ARG A 87 18.08 10.88 5.59
N GLY A 88 17.40 12.01 5.58
CA GLY A 88 17.37 12.96 4.45
C GLY A 88 16.07 13.03 3.67
N GLY A 89 14.97 12.56 4.23
CA GLY A 89 13.64 12.62 3.65
C GLY A 89 13.25 11.36 2.86
N PHE A 90 12.08 11.39 2.24
CA PHE A 90 11.58 10.22 1.53
C PHE A 90 12.36 9.97 0.23
N VAL A 91 13.43 9.21 0.35
CA VAL A 91 14.20 8.62 -0.76
C VAL A 91 14.02 7.12 -0.73
N ASP A 92 13.48 6.55 -1.80
CA ASP A 92 13.16 5.11 -1.90
C ASP A 92 14.38 4.21 -1.72
N GLU A 93 15.57 4.60 -2.19
CA GLU A 93 16.80 3.82 -1.97
C GLU A 93 17.20 3.80 -0.48
N THR A 94 17.03 4.92 0.23
CA THR A 94 17.24 4.96 1.69
C THR A 94 16.21 4.10 2.42
N LEU A 95 14.95 4.14 1.97
CA LEU A 95 13.88 3.33 2.55
C LEU A 95 14.16 1.82 2.45
N LYS A 96 14.66 1.34 1.30
CA LYS A 96 15.03 -0.07 1.11
C LYS A 96 16.02 -0.52 2.20
N VAL A 97 17.06 0.29 2.43
CA VAL A 97 18.10 -0.02 3.44
C VAL A 97 17.50 -0.02 4.85
N ILE A 98 16.67 0.95 5.20
CA ILE A 98 16.00 1.03 6.50
C ILE A 98 15.18 -0.25 6.74
N LEU A 99 14.37 -0.67 5.78
CA LEU A 99 13.53 -1.86 5.93
C LEU A 99 14.37 -3.15 6.02
N ASP A 100 15.48 -3.26 5.28
CA ASP A 100 16.41 -4.40 5.39
C ASP A 100 17.04 -4.46 6.79
N GLU A 101 17.46 -3.31 7.35
CA GLU A 101 17.99 -3.20 8.70
C GLU A 101 16.95 -3.61 9.76
N HIS A 102 15.73 -3.09 9.68
CA HIS A 102 14.64 -3.45 10.58
C HIS A 102 14.31 -4.94 10.57
N MET A 103 14.20 -5.55 9.37
CA MET A 103 13.94 -6.99 9.26
C MET A 103 15.10 -7.80 9.87
N THR A 104 16.33 -7.39 9.62
CA THR A 104 17.52 -8.06 10.15
C THR A 104 17.60 -7.97 11.67
N GLU A 105 17.39 -6.78 12.23
CA GLU A 105 17.42 -6.53 13.67
C GLU A 105 16.29 -7.27 14.41
N ALA A 106 15.10 -7.36 13.79
CA ALA A 106 13.99 -8.13 14.35
C ALA A 106 14.17 -9.65 14.23
N GLY A 107 15.17 -10.13 13.47
CA GLY A 107 15.41 -11.56 13.26
C GLY A 107 14.44 -12.20 12.27
N VAL A 108 13.84 -11.40 11.37
CA VAL A 108 12.97 -11.89 10.31
C VAL A 108 13.81 -12.56 9.22
N SER A 109 13.42 -13.78 8.80
CA SER A 109 13.99 -14.40 7.61
C SER A 109 13.35 -13.81 6.36
N VAL A 110 14.14 -13.12 5.53
CA VAL A 110 13.65 -12.52 4.27
C VAL A 110 14.10 -13.36 3.08
N LEU A 111 13.18 -13.63 2.16
CA LEU A 111 13.50 -14.28 0.89
C LEU A 111 13.01 -13.43 -0.27
N PHE A 112 13.96 -12.82 -0.98
CA PHE A 112 13.71 -12.06 -2.21
C PHE A 112 13.59 -12.96 -3.45
N HIS A 113 13.03 -12.41 -4.52
CA HIS A 113 12.81 -13.12 -5.79
C HIS A 113 12.03 -14.42 -5.60
N ALA A 114 11.04 -14.37 -4.70
CA ALA A 114 10.19 -15.48 -4.31
C ALA A 114 8.73 -15.16 -4.67
N THR A 115 8.30 -15.60 -5.84
CA THR A 115 6.94 -15.37 -6.33
C THR A 115 6.02 -16.51 -5.88
N LEU A 116 4.93 -16.19 -5.17
CA LEU A 116 3.92 -17.17 -4.78
C LEU A 116 3.38 -17.89 -6.01
N CYS A 117 3.38 -19.22 -5.99
CA CYS A 117 2.93 -20.05 -7.11
C CYS A 117 2.10 -21.28 -6.70
N GLY A 118 1.84 -21.45 -5.40
CA GLY A 118 0.99 -22.54 -4.92
C GLY A 118 0.64 -22.44 -3.45
N VAL A 119 -0.48 -23.03 -3.09
CA VAL A 119 -1.00 -23.14 -1.71
C VAL A 119 -1.51 -24.56 -1.51
N GLU A 120 -1.16 -25.17 -0.39
CA GLU A 120 -1.74 -26.43 0.07
C GLU A 120 -2.65 -26.19 1.26
N LYS A 121 -3.90 -26.67 1.18
CA LYS A 121 -4.92 -26.57 2.24
C LYS A 121 -5.43 -27.94 2.66
N ASP A 122 -5.88 -28.03 3.90
CA ASP A 122 -6.68 -29.12 4.42
C ASP A 122 -7.97 -28.54 5.03
N GLY A 123 -9.06 -28.64 4.28
CA GLY A 123 -10.27 -27.92 4.64
C GLY A 123 -10.06 -26.40 4.65
N ALA A 124 -10.33 -25.75 5.78
CA ALA A 124 -10.12 -24.32 6.00
C ALA A 124 -8.69 -23.96 6.45
N HIS A 125 -7.79 -24.94 6.62
CA HIS A 125 -6.45 -24.72 7.15
C HIS A 125 -5.38 -24.70 6.05
N ILE A 126 -4.61 -23.63 5.90
CA ILE A 126 -3.45 -23.56 5.02
C ILE A 126 -2.29 -24.29 5.70
N LYS A 127 -1.71 -25.30 5.01
CA LYS A 127 -0.53 -26.05 5.49
C LYS A 127 0.76 -25.42 5.03
N SER A 128 0.81 -25.09 3.75
CA SER A 128 2.06 -24.61 3.13
C SER A 128 1.78 -23.69 1.95
N VAL A 129 2.81 -22.90 1.63
CA VAL A 129 2.88 -22.08 0.43
C VAL A 129 4.10 -22.48 -0.40
N SER A 130 3.97 -22.43 -1.72
CA SER A 130 5.06 -22.68 -2.65
C SER A 130 5.41 -21.41 -3.40
N VAL A 131 6.71 -21.15 -3.55
CA VAL A 131 7.23 -19.99 -4.28
C VAL A 131 8.16 -20.41 -5.40
N ALA A 132 8.06 -19.75 -6.55
CA ALA A 132 8.98 -19.88 -7.66
C ALA A 132 10.23 -19.03 -7.41
N THR A 133 11.40 -19.65 -7.49
CA THR A 133 12.71 -19.01 -7.31
C THR A 133 13.68 -19.41 -8.41
N LYS A 134 14.88 -18.82 -8.44
CA LYS A 134 15.96 -19.24 -9.36
C LYS A 134 16.44 -20.67 -9.09
N ALA A 135 16.24 -21.21 -7.89
CA ALA A 135 16.59 -22.58 -7.52
C ALA A 135 15.47 -23.59 -7.81
N GLY A 136 14.35 -23.14 -8.39
CA GLY A 136 13.15 -23.94 -8.60
C GLY A 136 12.05 -23.56 -7.61
N ILE A 137 11.09 -24.46 -7.42
CA ILE A 137 9.98 -24.25 -6.49
C ILE A 137 10.45 -24.66 -5.08
N LEU A 138 10.26 -23.76 -4.12
CA LEU A 138 10.48 -24.01 -2.70
C LEU A 138 9.13 -23.98 -1.98
N THR A 139 8.96 -24.87 -1.01
CA THR A 139 7.71 -24.96 -0.20
C THR A 139 8.02 -24.71 1.27
N PHE A 140 7.19 -23.87 1.89
CA PHE A 140 7.31 -23.47 3.28
C PHE A 140 6.03 -23.77 4.05
N GLU A 141 6.16 -24.34 5.24
CA GLU A 141 5.08 -24.66 6.15
C GLU A 141 4.98 -23.58 7.24
N GLY A 142 3.78 -23.16 7.59
CA GLY A 142 3.51 -22.13 8.60
C GLY A 142 2.35 -22.51 9.49
N LYS A 143 2.36 -22.05 10.76
CA LYS A 143 1.18 -22.15 11.64
C LYS A 143 0.14 -21.10 11.26
N MET A 144 0.60 -19.87 10.95
CA MET A 144 -0.23 -18.76 10.47
C MET A 144 0.37 -18.13 9.24
N PHE A 145 -0.48 -17.54 8.41
CA PHE A 145 -0.11 -16.86 7.19
C PHE A 145 -0.66 -15.44 7.19
N ILE A 146 0.08 -14.49 6.57
CA ILE A 146 -0.39 -13.11 6.41
C ILE A 146 -0.24 -12.70 4.94
N ASP A 147 -1.36 -12.39 4.30
CA ASP A 147 -1.37 -11.89 2.92
C ASP A 147 -1.20 -10.37 2.91
N CYS A 148 -0.02 -9.91 2.52
CA CYS A 148 0.35 -8.51 2.32
C CYS A 148 0.77 -8.24 0.86
N THR A 149 0.33 -9.09 -0.08
CA THR A 149 0.70 -8.99 -1.51
C THR A 149 0.12 -7.74 -2.18
N GLY A 150 -0.88 -7.13 -1.54
CA GLY A 150 -1.61 -5.97 -2.06
C GLY A 150 -2.69 -6.33 -3.07
N ASP A 151 -2.59 -7.48 -3.73
CA ASP A 151 -3.55 -8.01 -4.71
C ASP A 151 -4.30 -9.24 -4.18
N ALA A 152 -4.12 -9.59 -2.89
CA ALA A 152 -4.70 -10.76 -2.23
C ALA A 152 -4.38 -12.08 -2.96
N ASP A 153 -3.11 -12.26 -3.34
CA ASP A 153 -2.67 -13.40 -4.13
C ASP A 153 -2.80 -14.71 -3.37
N LEU A 154 -2.42 -14.72 -2.06
CA LEU A 154 -2.57 -15.91 -1.23
C LEU A 154 -4.05 -16.27 -1.02
N CYS A 155 -4.88 -15.27 -0.69
CA CYS A 155 -6.33 -15.46 -0.54
C CYS A 155 -6.95 -16.06 -1.80
N THR A 156 -6.59 -15.53 -2.96
CA THR A 156 -7.10 -15.99 -4.26
C THR A 156 -6.68 -17.43 -4.56
N MET A 157 -5.38 -17.74 -4.36
CA MET A 157 -4.87 -19.11 -4.58
C MET A 157 -5.46 -20.11 -3.59
N ALA A 158 -5.80 -19.66 -2.38
CA ALA A 158 -6.46 -20.46 -1.37
C ALA A 158 -7.99 -20.59 -1.61
N GLY A 159 -8.54 -19.98 -2.66
CA GLY A 159 -9.93 -20.11 -3.08
C GLY A 159 -10.92 -19.29 -2.26
N MET A 160 -10.48 -18.21 -1.61
CA MET A 160 -11.37 -17.34 -0.82
C MET A 160 -12.24 -16.45 -1.70
N PRO A 161 -13.42 -16.03 -1.23
CA PRO A 161 -14.26 -15.09 -1.95
C PRO A 161 -13.62 -13.70 -2.00
N MET A 162 -13.60 -13.11 -3.20
CA MET A 162 -12.93 -11.84 -3.47
C MET A 162 -13.87 -10.82 -4.12
N MET A 163 -13.71 -9.58 -3.79
CA MET A 163 -14.22 -8.42 -4.52
C MET A 163 -13.16 -7.91 -5.50
N LEU A 164 -13.57 -7.39 -6.65
CA LEU A 164 -12.68 -6.74 -7.62
C LEU A 164 -13.31 -5.42 -8.05
N GLY A 165 -12.65 -4.30 -7.78
CA GLY A 165 -13.12 -2.99 -8.21
C GLY A 165 -14.53 -2.63 -7.69
N ARG A 166 -15.21 -1.73 -8.40
CA ARG A 166 -16.58 -1.32 -8.04
C ARG A 166 -17.60 -2.38 -8.44
N GLU A 167 -18.70 -2.49 -7.68
CA GLU A 167 -19.68 -3.56 -7.77
C GLU A 167 -20.35 -3.67 -9.14
N GLN A 168 -20.67 -2.53 -9.79
CA GLN A 168 -21.52 -2.53 -10.99
C GLN A 168 -20.84 -3.09 -12.26
N ASP A 169 -19.50 -3.01 -12.37
CA ASP A 169 -18.79 -3.38 -13.60
C ASP A 169 -17.37 -3.91 -13.37
N HIS A 170 -16.96 -4.04 -12.11
CA HIS A 170 -15.63 -4.50 -11.69
C HIS A 170 -14.45 -3.65 -12.18
N LEU A 171 -14.70 -2.39 -12.55
CA LEU A 171 -13.64 -1.46 -12.89
C LEU A 171 -12.90 -1.01 -11.63
N CYS A 172 -11.59 -1.17 -11.67
CA CYS A 172 -10.69 -0.70 -10.62
C CYS A 172 -10.25 0.75 -10.88
N GLN A 173 -9.87 1.45 -9.83
CA GLN A 173 -9.26 2.78 -9.95
C GLN A 173 -8.04 2.75 -10.89
N PRO A 174 -7.75 3.83 -11.63
CA PRO A 174 -6.68 3.88 -12.61
C PRO A 174 -5.31 3.51 -12.05
N MET A 175 -4.52 2.79 -12.83
CA MET A 175 -3.10 2.55 -12.53
C MET A 175 -2.25 3.77 -12.89
N THR A 176 -1.09 3.90 -12.28
CA THR A 176 -0.14 4.99 -12.53
C THR A 176 1.29 4.46 -12.58
N LEU A 177 2.03 4.84 -13.60
CA LEU A 177 3.49 4.66 -13.64
C LEU A 177 4.15 5.98 -13.21
N CYS A 178 4.70 6.00 -12.01
CA CYS A 178 5.46 7.14 -11.53
C CYS A 178 6.82 7.22 -12.22
N PHE A 179 7.36 8.44 -12.34
CA PHE A 179 8.68 8.65 -12.94
C PHE A 179 9.38 9.85 -12.31
N ARG A 180 10.69 9.93 -12.49
CA ARG A 180 11.53 11.03 -12.00
C ARG A 180 12.31 11.69 -13.11
N VAL A 181 12.43 13.00 -12.99
CA VAL A 181 13.15 13.88 -13.91
C VAL A 181 14.22 14.63 -13.12
N CYS A 182 15.45 14.69 -13.63
CA CYS A 182 16.55 15.43 -13.03
C CYS A 182 16.96 16.66 -13.85
N ASN A 183 17.92 17.43 -13.33
CA ASN A 183 18.42 18.69 -13.89
C ASN A 183 17.32 19.75 -14.06
N VAL A 184 16.39 19.81 -13.10
CA VAL A 184 15.27 20.76 -13.10
C VAL A 184 15.62 21.96 -12.21
N ASP A 185 15.38 23.17 -12.71
CA ASP A 185 15.23 24.34 -11.85
C ASP A 185 13.82 24.30 -11.23
N LYS A 186 13.71 23.69 -10.04
CA LYS A 186 12.44 23.51 -9.33
C LYS A 186 11.72 24.84 -9.10
N LYS A 187 12.45 25.89 -8.74
CA LYS A 187 11.88 27.22 -8.46
C LYS A 187 11.22 27.82 -9.69
N ALA A 188 11.92 27.80 -10.83
CA ALA A 188 11.38 28.27 -12.11
C ALA A 188 10.19 27.42 -12.56
N PHE A 189 10.28 26.09 -12.41
CA PHE A 189 9.21 25.18 -12.79
C PHE A 189 7.92 25.43 -11.99
N PHE A 190 7.99 25.46 -10.66
CA PHE A 190 6.80 25.70 -9.83
C PHE A 190 6.24 27.12 -9.97
N ALA A 191 7.08 28.13 -10.21
CA ALA A 191 6.62 29.47 -10.49
C ALA A 191 5.82 29.59 -11.82
N ALA A 192 6.08 28.70 -12.77
CA ALA A 192 5.39 28.66 -14.05
C ALA A 192 4.15 27.72 -14.06
N ARG A 193 3.63 27.34 -12.89
CA ARG A 193 2.58 26.29 -12.77
C ARG A 193 1.36 26.56 -13.64
N ASP A 194 0.81 27.76 -13.61
CA ASP A 194 -0.38 28.10 -14.37
C ASP A 194 -0.12 28.05 -15.90
N ILE A 195 1.09 28.41 -16.31
CA ILE A 195 1.52 28.38 -17.72
C ILE A 195 1.57 26.94 -18.22
N TRP A 196 2.31 26.07 -17.56
CA TRP A 196 2.45 24.70 -18.04
C TRP A 196 1.16 23.88 -17.86
N GLN A 197 0.33 24.20 -16.87
CA GLN A 197 -0.98 23.56 -16.73
C GLN A 197 -1.94 23.93 -17.87
N ALA A 198 -1.98 25.20 -18.27
CA ALA A 198 -2.80 25.64 -19.40
C ALA A 198 -2.35 24.96 -20.71
N LYS A 199 -1.04 24.99 -21.00
CA LYS A 199 -0.47 24.35 -22.18
C LYS A 199 -0.66 22.83 -22.20
N TYR A 200 -0.62 22.17 -21.06
CA TYR A 200 -0.91 20.74 -20.92
C TYR A 200 -2.33 20.41 -21.40
N LEU A 201 -3.32 21.22 -21.00
CA LEU A 201 -4.71 21.04 -21.42
C LEU A 201 -4.90 21.33 -22.92
N GLU A 202 -4.16 22.29 -23.49
CA GLU A 202 -4.16 22.55 -24.95
C GLU A 202 -3.59 21.35 -25.73
N TRP A 203 -2.51 20.74 -25.24
CA TRP A 203 -1.93 19.54 -25.85
C TRP A 203 -2.85 18.34 -25.77
N GLN A 204 -3.55 18.18 -24.64
CA GLN A 204 -4.55 17.14 -24.46
C GLN A 204 -5.73 17.34 -25.43
N ALA A 205 -6.26 18.57 -25.54
CA ALA A 205 -7.32 18.91 -26.46
C ALA A 205 -6.92 18.69 -27.93
N ALA A 206 -5.64 18.89 -28.28
CA ALA A 206 -5.07 18.64 -29.60
C ALA A 206 -4.75 17.15 -29.87
N GLY A 207 -4.97 16.25 -28.89
CA GLY A 207 -4.66 14.82 -29.01
C GLY A 207 -3.17 14.48 -29.00
N LYS A 208 -2.29 15.43 -28.61
CA LYS A 208 -0.84 15.22 -28.48
C LYS A 208 -0.46 14.53 -27.16
N ILE A 209 -1.32 14.64 -26.14
CA ILE A 209 -1.24 13.92 -24.88
C ILE A 209 -2.46 13.02 -24.77
N THR A 210 -2.22 11.73 -24.62
CA THR A 210 -3.28 10.70 -24.52
C THR A 210 -3.71 10.43 -23.08
N ASN A 211 -2.90 10.86 -22.11
CA ASN A 211 -3.21 10.75 -20.69
C ASN A 211 -4.52 11.49 -20.35
N PRO A 212 -5.55 10.80 -19.82
CA PRO A 212 -6.85 11.42 -19.54
C PRO A 212 -6.86 12.26 -18.25
N ARG A 213 -5.75 12.34 -17.52
CA ARG A 213 -5.68 13.10 -16.26
C ARG A 213 -5.82 14.60 -16.54
N GLU A 214 -6.62 15.28 -15.73
CA GLU A 214 -6.95 16.71 -15.85
C GLU A 214 -5.80 17.66 -15.45
N ASN A 215 -4.74 17.14 -14.86
CA ASN A 215 -3.61 17.94 -14.40
C ASN A 215 -2.29 17.15 -14.40
N ILE A 216 -1.18 17.89 -14.37
CA ILE A 216 0.13 17.31 -14.07
C ILE A 216 0.29 17.25 -12.56
N LEU A 217 0.28 16.03 -12.00
CA LEU A 217 0.56 15.82 -10.58
C LEU A 217 2.05 15.57 -10.38
N VAL A 218 2.70 16.55 -9.77
CA VAL A 218 4.15 16.58 -9.54
C VAL A 218 4.47 16.99 -8.12
N PHE A 219 5.49 16.38 -7.56
CA PHE A 219 5.97 16.65 -6.21
C PHE A 219 7.45 17.04 -6.23
N ASP A 220 7.82 17.90 -5.29
CA ASP A 220 9.22 18.16 -4.99
C ASP A 220 9.88 16.91 -4.37
N HIS A 221 11.02 16.50 -4.88
CA HIS A 221 11.77 15.37 -4.35
C HIS A 221 12.92 15.89 -3.45
N PRO A 222 13.29 15.19 -2.35
CA PRO A 222 14.38 15.63 -1.47
C PRO A 222 15.72 15.84 -2.17
N ILE A 223 15.99 15.07 -3.23
CA ILE A 223 17.22 15.24 -4.02
C ILE A 223 17.13 16.54 -4.85
N GLU A 224 18.15 17.36 -4.77
CA GLU A 224 18.22 18.63 -5.49
C GLU A 224 18.11 18.41 -7.01
N GLY A 225 17.35 19.30 -7.69
CA GLY A 225 17.14 19.22 -9.13
C GLY A 225 16.30 18.03 -9.61
N VAL A 226 15.68 17.25 -8.70
CA VAL A 226 14.83 16.12 -9.06
C VAL A 226 13.36 16.44 -8.76
N LEU A 227 12.50 16.19 -9.73
CA LEU A 227 11.04 16.18 -9.56
C LEU A 227 10.49 14.76 -9.70
N HIS A 228 9.46 14.48 -8.91
CA HIS A 228 8.71 13.23 -8.93
C HIS A 228 7.32 13.46 -9.54
N PHE A 229 6.96 12.65 -10.53
CA PHE A 229 5.69 12.74 -11.25
C PHE A 229 4.82 11.52 -10.95
N ASN A 230 3.61 11.77 -10.47
CA ASN A 230 2.52 10.79 -10.32
C ASN A 230 1.38 11.20 -11.27
N THR A 231 1.70 11.35 -12.56
CA THR A 231 0.83 12.02 -13.55
C THR A 231 0.15 11.04 -14.49
N THR A 232 0.79 9.94 -14.90
CA THR A 232 0.18 9.01 -15.85
C THR A 232 -1.12 8.43 -15.29
N ARG A 233 -2.10 8.17 -16.16
CA ARG A 233 -3.39 7.59 -15.77
C ARG A 233 -3.82 6.54 -16.79
N ILE A 234 -3.82 5.29 -16.37
CA ILE A 234 -4.19 4.14 -17.18
C ILE A 234 -5.53 3.62 -16.69
N VAL A 235 -6.53 3.70 -17.54
CA VAL A 235 -7.94 3.38 -17.23
C VAL A 235 -8.40 2.11 -17.93
N LYS A 236 -9.45 1.47 -17.43
CA LYS A 236 -10.15 0.33 -18.08
C LYS A 236 -9.26 -0.90 -18.30
N HIS A 237 -8.24 -1.09 -17.48
CA HIS A 237 -7.43 -2.29 -17.45
C HIS A 237 -7.66 -3.04 -16.14
N ASN A 238 -7.77 -4.36 -16.23
CA ASN A 238 -7.87 -5.22 -15.06
C ASN A 238 -6.45 -5.43 -14.45
N PRO A 239 -6.20 -4.96 -13.21
CA PRO A 239 -4.87 -5.00 -12.60
C PRO A 239 -4.39 -6.41 -12.23
N VAL A 240 -5.26 -7.41 -12.28
CA VAL A 240 -4.92 -8.81 -12.01
C VAL A 240 -4.91 -9.67 -13.28
N ASN A 241 -5.19 -9.09 -14.45
CA ASN A 241 -5.02 -9.76 -15.73
C ASN A 241 -3.63 -9.43 -16.30
N PRO A 242 -2.73 -10.42 -16.49
CA PRO A 242 -1.35 -10.16 -16.92
C PRO A 242 -1.25 -9.50 -18.30
N PHE A 243 -2.18 -9.76 -19.20
CA PHE A 243 -2.20 -9.12 -20.53
C PHE A 243 -2.63 -7.65 -20.44
N ASP A 244 -3.56 -7.32 -19.55
CA ASP A 244 -3.99 -5.93 -19.33
C ASP A 244 -2.91 -5.14 -18.59
N VAL A 245 -2.25 -5.73 -17.58
CA VAL A 245 -1.10 -5.11 -16.91
C VAL A 245 0.04 -4.86 -17.90
N THR A 246 0.33 -5.82 -18.81
CA THR A 246 1.34 -5.62 -19.86
C THR A 246 1.00 -4.43 -20.76
N LYS A 247 -0.25 -4.31 -21.20
CA LYS A 247 -0.69 -3.16 -22.03
C LYS A 247 -0.60 -1.86 -21.24
N ALA A 248 -1.04 -1.86 -19.97
CA ALA A 248 -1.00 -0.70 -19.08
C ALA A 248 0.43 -0.18 -18.88
N GLU A 249 1.41 -1.09 -18.65
CA GLU A 249 2.83 -0.77 -18.56
C GLU A 249 3.36 -0.09 -19.84
N MET A 250 3.02 -0.64 -21.01
CA MET A 250 3.47 -0.10 -22.29
C MET A 250 2.81 1.25 -22.60
N GLU A 251 1.52 1.40 -22.30
CA GLU A 251 0.78 2.64 -22.46
C GLU A 251 1.32 3.73 -21.53
N ALA A 252 1.55 3.41 -20.25
CA ALA A 252 2.07 4.36 -19.29
C ALA A 252 3.45 4.90 -19.69
N ARG A 253 4.34 4.05 -20.22
CA ARG A 253 5.63 4.51 -20.75
C ARG A 253 5.48 5.47 -21.94
N ARG A 254 4.48 5.26 -22.84
CA ARG A 254 4.17 6.23 -23.91
C ARG A 254 3.72 7.56 -23.33
N GLN A 255 2.81 7.55 -22.31
CA GLN A 255 2.37 8.78 -21.65
C GLN A 255 3.53 9.54 -20.99
N VAL A 256 4.52 8.85 -20.42
CA VAL A 256 5.75 9.50 -19.91
C VAL A 256 6.52 10.21 -21.04
N ILE A 257 6.69 9.57 -22.20
CA ILE A 257 7.39 10.19 -23.34
C ILE A 257 6.60 11.38 -23.90
N GLU A 258 5.27 11.30 -23.96
CA GLU A 258 4.42 12.44 -24.36
C GLU A 258 4.63 13.64 -23.44
N LEU A 259 4.69 13.43 -22.11
CA LEU A 259 4.98 14.48 -21.14
C LEU A 259 6.41 15.05 -21.29
N MET A 260 7.41 14.22 -21.51
CA MET A 260 8.79 14.70 -21.75
C MET A 260 8.90 15.51 -23.04
N ASN A 261 8.18 15.12 -24.10
CA ASN A 261 8.09 15.89 -25.35
C ASN A 261 7.38 17.23 -25.12
N PHE A 262 6.27 17.22 -24.38
CA PHE A 262 5.55 18.43 -23.99
C PHE A 262 6.47 19.44 -23.29
N PHE A 263 7.20 19.02 -22.24
CA PHE A 263 8.11 19.92 -21.53
C PHE A 263 9.18 20.54 -22.44
N ARG A 264 9.72 19.77 -23.38
CA ARG A 264 10.74 20.20 -24.31
C ARG A 264 10.19 21.14 -25.40
N GLU A 265 9.08 20.76 -26.06
CA GLU A 265 8.55 21.50 -27.20
C GLU A 265 7.91 22.83 -26.78
N GLU A 266 7.31 22.87 -25.59
CA GLU A 266 6.73 24.09 -25.03
C GLU A 266 7.76 24.97 -24.31
N ASN A 267 9.02 24.54 -24.23
CA ASN A 267 10.08 25.23 -23.50
C ASN A 267 9.63 25.62 -22.08
N ILE A 268 9.11 24.62 -21.33
CA ILE A 268 8.57 24.86 -19.99
C ILE A 268 9.72 25.37 -19.08
N PRO A 269 9.51 26.54 -18.41
CA PRO A 269 10.52 27.11 -17.52
C PRO A 269 11.00 26.11 -16.45
N GLY A 270 12.34 26.03 -16.31
CA GLY A 270 12.98 25.09 -15.37
C GLY A 270 13.19 23.69 -15.92
N MET A 271 12.66 23.37 -17.12
CA MET A 271 12.80 22.05 -17.76
C MET A 271 13.80 22.04 -18.91
N GLU A 272 14.54 23.12 -19.16
CA GLU A 272 15.44 23.29 -20.31
C GLU A 272 16.53 22.21 -20.39
N ASN A 273 17.04 21.79 -19.22
CA ASN A 273 18.07 20.76 -19.10
C ASN A 273 17.52 19.42 -18.56
N ALA A 274 16.22 19.34 -18.40
CA ALA A 274 15.58 18.19 -17.77
C ALA A 274 15.87 16.88 -18.53
N ARG A 275 16.07 15.81 -17.76
CA ARG A 275 16.27 14.45 -18.28
C ARG A 275 15.42 13.46 -17.49
N LEU A 276 14.77 12.57 -18.20
CA LEU A 276 14.13 11.41 -17.58
C LEU A 276 15.22 10.57 -16.91
N VAL A 277 15.10 10.33 -15.61
CA VAL A 277 16.04 9.48 -14.87
C VAL A 277 15.64 8.04 -15.04
N TYR A 278 14.41 7.71 -14.61
CA TYR A 278 13.81 6.39 -14.74
C TYR A 278 12.31 6.46 -14.49
N THR A 279 11.61 5.42 -14.91
CA THR A 279 10.23 5.13 -14.52
C THR A 279 10.24 4.10 -13.39
N ALA A 280 9.16 4.01 -12.63
CA ALA A 280 9.02 2.97 -11.64
C ALA A 280 9.26 1.57 -12.25
N PRO A 281 9.87 0.63 -11.50
CA PRO A 281 10.04 -0.76 -11.93
C PRO A 281 8.74 -1.45 -12.32
N SER A 282 7.64 -1.13 -11.61
CA SER A 282 6.29 -1.64 -11.88
C SER A 282 5.26 -0.53 -11.81
N ILE A 283 4.19 -0.68 -12.59
CA ILE A 283 3.03 0.23 -12.53
C ILE A 283 2.37 0.17 -11.15
N GLY A 284 2.01 1.31 -10.61
CA GLY A 284 1.30 1.43 -9.33
C GLY A 284 -0.18 1.09 -9.48
N VAL A 285 -0.60 0.04 -8.82
CA VAL A 285 -1.99 -0.42 -8.76
C VAL A 285 -2.66 0.17 -7.53
N ARG A 286 -3.66 1.05 -7.74
CA ARG A 286 -4.43 1.66 -6.63
C ARG A 286 -5.41 0.71 -6.00
N GLU A 287 -6.06 -0.08 -6.82
CA GLU A 287 -7.13 -1.00 -6.44
C GLU A 287 -7.04 -2.27 -7.25
N SER A 288 -7.31 -3.40 -6.62
CA SER A 288 -7.43 -4.71 -7.24
C SER A 288 -8.40 -5.59 -6.45
N ARG A 289 -8.04 -6.84 -6.16
CA ARG A 289 -8.85 -7.71 -5.34
C ARG A 289 -8.84 -7.29 -3.87
N MET A 290 -9.98 -7.41 -3.22
CA MET A 290 -10.19 -7.23 -1.78
C MET A 290 -10.88 -8.48 -1.24
N LEU A 291 -10.49 -8.92 -0.06
CA LEU A 291 -11.12 -10.08 0.61
C LEU A 291 -12.60 -9.79 0.89
N ILE A 292 -13.46 -10.78 0.75
CA ILE A 292 -14.80 -10.80 1.35
C ILE A 292 -14.68 -11.61 2.64
N GLY A 293 -14.28 -10.94 3.72
CA GLY A 293 -13.96 -11.53 5.01
C GLY A 293 -15.15 -11.59 5.98
N ASP A 294 -14.79 -11.71 7.26
CA ASP A 294 -15.77 -11.77 8.35
C ASP A 294 -16.57 -10.47 8.51
N TYR A 295 -15.94 -9.32 8.26
CA TYR A 295 -16.58 -8.01 8.12
C TYR A 295 -16.08 -7.27 6.89
N VAL A 296 -16.98 -6.75 6.07
CA VAL A 296 -16.65 -5.86 4.94
C VAL A 296 -16.77 -4.42 5.41
N LEU A 297 -15.64 -3.74 5.61
CA LEU A 297 -15.60 -2.31 5.95
C LEU A 297 -16.12 -1.50 4.76
N THR A 298 -17.09 -0.61 4.99
CA THR A 298 -17.77 0.12 3.92
C THR A 298 -17.47 1.62 3.94
N GLY A 299 -17.60 2.28 2.79
CA GLY A 299 -17.55 3.75 2.71
C GLY A 299 -18.54 4.43 3.65
N LYS A 300 -19.68 3.79 3.95
CA LYS A 300 -20.66 4.30 4.92
C LYS A 300 -20.13 4.31 6.34
N ASP A 301 -19.41 3.26 6.76
CA ASP A 301 -18.76 3.19 8.07
C ASP A 301 -17.71 4.30 8.21
N LEU A 302 -16.96 4.55 7.14
CA LEU A 302 -15.95 5.61 7.12
C LEU A 302 -16.60 6.99 7.27
N VAL A 303 -17.63 7.28 6.48
CA VAL A 303 -18.36 8.57 6.52
C VAL A 303 -19.03 8.80 7.89
N ALA A 304 -19.53 7.72 8.51
CA ALA A 304 -20.08 7.76 9.87
C ALA A 304 -19.01 7.94 10.95
N CYS A 305 -17.72 7.84 10.60
CA CYS A 305 -16.60 7.80 11.55
C CYS A 305 -16.78 6.72 12.62
N GLU A 306 -17.23 5.52 12.17
CA GLU A 306 -17.60 4.41 13.06
C GLU A 306 -16.43 4.01 13.97
N LYS A 307 -16.77 3.68 15.23
CA LYS A 307 -15.83 3.23 16.26
C LYS A 307 -16.18 1.80 16.64
N PHE A 308 -15.40 0.85 16.12
CA PHE A 308 -15.62 -0.57 16.38
C PHE A 308 -14.95 -1.00 17.68
N ASP A 309 -15.60 -1.86 18.46
CA ASP A 309 -15.04 -2.39 19.72
C ASP A 309 -13.77 -3.21 19.48
N ASP A 310 -13.65 -3.85 18.30
CA ASP A 310 -12.48 -4.60 17.85
C ASP A 310 -11.52 -3.77 16.97
N ALA A 311 -11.50 -2.45 17.14
CA ALA A 311 -10.65 -1.55 16.38
C ALA A 311 -9.15 -1.86 16.56
N ILE A 312 -8.41 -1.86 15.43
CA ILE A 312 -6.96 -2.14 15.41
C ILE A 312 -6.16 -1.01 14.75
N ALA A 313 -6.81 -0.10 14.06
CA ALA A 313 -6.21 1.04 13.40
C ALA A 313 -7.22 2.17 13.25
N ALA A 314 -6.73 3.37 12.96
CA ALA A 314 -7.54 4.55 12.69
C ALA A 314 -7.11 5.26 11.40
N GLY A 315 -8.05 5.95 10.76
CA GLY A 315 -7.78 6.73 9.56
C GLY A 315 -8.75 7.89 9.36
N ASN A 316 -8.32 8.88 8.60
CA ASN A 316 -9.16 9.97 8.12
C ASN A 316 -8.66 10.52 6.77
N TYR A 317 -7.86 9.74 6.06
CA TYR A 317 -7.56 10.11 4.68
C TYR A 317 -8.87 10.18 3.90
N ASP A 318 -8.99 11.18 3.02
CA ASP A 318 -10.19 11.37 2.21
C ASP A 318 -10.54 10.11 1.40
N ILE A 319 -11.83 9.90 1.17
CA ILE A 319 -12.29 8.87 0.24
C ILE A 319 -11.99 9.42 -1.16
N ASP A 320 -10.81 9.08 -1.69
CA ASP A 320 -10.19 9.59 -2.91
C ASP A 320 -10.41 8.59 -4.05
N ILE A 321 -11.56 8.70 -4.73
CA ILE A 321 -11.92 7.80 -5.83
C ILE A 321 -11.54 8.43 -7.17
N HIS A 322 -10.49 7.89 -7.78
CA HIS A 322 -10.13 8.23 -9.16
C HIS A 322 -11.08 7.55 -10.14
N ASN A 323 -11.68 8.32 -11.05
CA ASN A 323 -12.61 7.80 -12.04
C ASN A 323 -11.99 6.68 -12.89
N PRO A 324 -12.51 5.44 -12.84
CA PRO A 324 -11.96 4.33 -13.60
C PRO A 324 -12.23 4.40 -15.12
N GLU A 325 -13.11 5.30 -15.55
CA GLU A 325 -13.49 5.45 -16.96
C GLU A 325 -12.73 6.56 -17.70
N GLY A 326 -12.06 7.48 -16.98
CA GLY A 326 -11.39 8.61 -17.62
C GLY A 326 -10.80 9.62 -16.63
N SER A 327 -11.10 10.89 -16.88
CA SER A 327 -10.69 12.02 -16.04
C SER A 327 -11.58 12.17 -14.81
N GLY A 328 -11.09 12.94 -13.85
CA GLY A 328 -11.82 13.29 -12.64
C GLY A 328 -11.50 12.40 -11.44
N THR A 329 -11.68 12.99 -10.27
CA THR A 329 -11.52 12.34 -8.98
C THR A 329 -12.62 12.88 -8.06
N SER A 330 -13.34 12.01 -7.37
CA SER A 330 -14.29 12.41 -6.34
C SER A 330 -13.64 12.30 -4.96
N HIS A 331 -13.93 13.24 -4.08
CA HIS A 331 -13.37 13.30 -2.74
C HIS A 331 -14.47 13.46 -1.70
N TYR A 332 -14.33 12.73 -0.60
CA TYR A 332 -15.03 13.05 0.64
C TYR A 332 -13.97 13.34 1.71
N TYR A 333 -13.93 14.58 2.20
CA TYR A 333 -12.97 15.03 3.20
C TYR A 333 -13.57 14.91 4.60
N PHE A 334 -12.82 14.28 5.51
CA PHE A 334 -13.23 14.19 6.91
C PHE A 334 -13.01 15.54 7.62
N PRO A 335 -13.96 15.99 8.45
CA PRO A 335 -13.75 17.17 9.28
C PRO A 335 -12.56 17.00 10.24
N ASP A 336 -11.94 18.12 10.60
CA ASP A 336 -10.92 18.15 11.65
C ASP A 336 -11.43 17.52 12.95
N GLY A 337 -10.63 16.67 13.57
CA GLY A 337 -10.98 15.99 14.83
C GLY A 337 -11.88 14.76 14.65
N GLN A 338 -12.16 14.38 13.42
CA GLN A 338 -12.92 13.17 13.13
C GLN A 338 -12.04 12.12 12.42
N TRP A 339 -12.28 10.87 12.73
CA TRP A 339 -11.62 9.72 12.12
C TRP A 339 -12.49 8.47 12.27
N TYR A 340 -12.35 7.52 11.37
CA TYR A 340 -12.94 6.19 11.48
C TYR A 340 -11.95 5.20 12.10
N THR A 341 -12.44 4.04 12.55
CA THR A 341 -11.59 2.93 12.96
C THR A 341 -11.70 1.77 11.98
N ILE A 342 -10.70 0.90 11.96
CA ILE A 342 -10.67 -0.33 11.16
C ILE A 342 -10.81 -1.50 12.14
N PRO A 343 -11.84 -2.35 12.00
CA PRO A 343 -12.03 -3.48 12.89
C PRO A 343 -11.11 -4.64 12.53
N TYR A 344 -10.70 -5.42 13.52
CA TYR A 344 -9.91 -6.65 13.33
C TYR A 344 -10.59 -7.63 12.36
N ARG A 345 -11.92 -7.75 12.43
CA ARG A 345 -12.73 -8.60 11.56
C ARG A 345 -12.58 -8.30 10.06
N SER A 346 -12.09 -7.11 9.69
CA SER A 346 -11.77 -6.80 8.28
C SER A 346 -10.43 -7.37 7.83
N LEU A 347 -9.61 -7.89 8.76
CA LEU A 347 -8.32 -8.52 8.44
C LEU A 347 -8.41 -10.04 8.30
N ILE A 348 -9.54 -10.66 8.58
CA ILE A 348 -9.67 -12.11 8.63
C ILE A 348 -10.72 -12.63 7.64
N PRO A 349 -10.50 -13.80 7.02
CA PRO A 349 -11.51 -14.49 6.24
C PRO A 349 -12.63 -15.02 7.15
N ARG A 350 -13.71 -15.46 6.57
CA ARG A 350 -14.73 -16.20 7.29
C ARG A 350 -14.16 -17.54 7.78
N ALA A 351 -14.68 -18.05 8.89
CA ALA A 351 -14.16 -19.28 9.50
C ALA A 351 -14.26 -20.50 8.59
N GLU A 352 -15.31 -20.57 7.76
CA GLU A 352 -15.48 -21.63 6.75
C GLU A 352 -14.48 -21.56 5.59
N ASP A 353 -13.91 -20.37 5.31
CA ASP A 353 -12.98 -20.16 4.21
C ASP A 353 -11.52 -20.41 4.64
N CYS A 354 -11.11 -19.87 5.82
CA CYS A 354 -9.78 -20.10 6.37
C CYS A 354 -9.69 -19.74 7.86
N ASP A 355 -8.98 -20.58 8.64
CA ASP A 355 -8.84 -20.44 10.10
C ASP A 355 -7.49 -19.92 10.56
N ASN A 356 -6.47 -19.83 9.67
CA ASN A 356 -5.09 -19.48 9.98
C ASN A 356 -4.48 -18.43 9.04
N LEU A 357 -5.29 -17.57 8.46
CA LEU A 357 -4.85 -16.49 7.59
C LEU A 357 -5.35 -15.12 8.08
N LEU A 358 -4.46 -14.13 8.02
CA LEU A 358 -4.82 -12.71 8.11
C LEU A 358 -4.44 -11.99 6.81
N VAL A 359 -5.06 -10.84 6.59
CA VAL A 359 -4.79 -9.96 5.45
C VAL A 359 -4.43 -8.58 5.95
N GLY A 360 -3.46 -7.93 5.32
CA GLY A 360 -3.07 -6.56 5.64
C GLY A 360 -2.98 -5.66 4.41
N GLY A 361 -3.12 -4.35 4.61
CA GLY A 361 -2.94 -3.35 3.57
C GLY A 361 -4.16 -3.15 2.68
N ARG A 362 -3.94 -2.84 1.39
CA ARG A 362 -5.01 -2.42 0.49
C ARG A 362 -6.00 -3.50 0.08
N CYS A 363 -5.72 -4.77 0.38
CA CYS A 363 -6.57 -5.91 0.03
C CYS A 363 -7.37 -6.49 1.21
N ILE A 364 -7.42 -5.80 2.36
CA ILE A 364 -8.30 -6.19 3.47
C ILE A 364 -9.76 -6.19 3.03
N SER A 365 -10.62 -6.78 3.85
CA SER A 365 -12.04 -6.87 3.57
C SER A 365 -12.72 -5.51 3.65
N CYS A 366 -12.96 -4.89 2.48
CA CYS A 366 -13.60 -3.59 2.36
C CYS A 366 -14.26 -3.41 1.00
N ASP A 367 -15.19 -2.46 0.89
CA ASP A 367 -15.77 -2.05 -0.39
C ASP A 367 -14.87 -1.08 -1.16
N HIS A 368 -15.25 -0.77 -2.40
CA HIS A 368 -14.54 0.16 -3.29
C HIS A 368 -14.32 1.56 -2.69
N GLU A 369 -15.32 2.07 -1.95
CA GLU A 369 -15.27 3.40 -1.35
C GLU A 369 -14.33 3.42 -0.13
N ALA A 370 -14.44 2.43 0.77
CA ALA A 370 -13.55 2.32 1.91
C ALA A 370 -12.10 2.10 1.47
N GLN A 371 -11.88 1.26 0.44
CA GLN A 371 -10.57 0.99 -0.12
C GLN A 371 -9.87 2.28 -0.60
N ALA A 372 -10.62 3.23 -1.16
CA ALA A 372 -10.07 4.49 -1.64
C ALA A 372 -9.40 5.33 -0.53
N SER A 373 -9.83 5.18 0.73
CA SER A 373 -9.24 5.85 1.88
C SER A 373 -8.17 5.00 2.57
N ILE A 374 -8.43 3.71 2.83
CA ILE A 374 -7.54 2.88 3.66
C ILE A 374 -6.26 2.45 2.97
N ARG A 375 -6.17 2.55 1.64
CA ARG A 375 -5.03 2.06 0.83
C ARG A 375 -3.74 2.86 0.96
N ILE A 376 -3.74 4.00 1.65
CA ILE A 376 -2.52 4.79 1.83
C ILE A 376 -1.50 4.07 2.70
N MET A 377 -0.21 4.22 2.38
CA MET A 377 0.87 3.48 3.04
C MET A 377 0.87 3.60 4.57
N PRO A 378 0.59 4.77 5.18
CA PRO A 378 0.49 4.89 6.64
C PRO A 378 -0.55 3.93 7.25
N ILE A 379 -1.77 3.92 6.72
CA ILE A 379 -2.85 3.04 7.20
C ILE A 379 -2.53 1.57 6.89
N CYS A 380 -1.98 1.30 5.70
CA CYS A 380 -1.57 -0.07 5.34
C CYS A 380 -0.53 -0.64 6.30
N ALA A 381 0.43 0.16 6.75
CA ALA A 381 1.43 -0.29 7.73
C ALA A 381 0.79 -0.63 9.09
N THR A 382 -0.15 0.19 9.58
CA THR A 382 -0.85 -0.08 10.85
C THR A 382 -1.70 -1.35 10.80
N THR A 383 -2.38 -1.62 9.67
CA THR A 383 -3.10 -2.89 9.51
C THR A 383 -2.16 -4.08 9.42
N GLY A 384 -0.96 -3.91 8.86
CA GLY A 384 0.09 -4.93 8.84
C GLY A 384 0.59 -5.25 10.25
N GLU A 385 0.93 -4.23 11.03
CA GLU A 385 1.34 -4.40 12.43
C GLU A 385 0.28 -5.16 13.23
N ALA A 386 -0.98 -4.78 13.09
CA ALA A 386 -2.09 -5.45 13.74
C ALA A 386 -2.26 -6.92 13.28
N ALA A 387 -2.05 -7.22 12.00
CA ALA A 387 -2.10 -8.59 11.48
C ALA A 387 -0.97 -9.45 12.07
N GLY A 388 0.25 -8.92 12.19
CA GLY A 388 1.38 -9.61 12.82
C GLY A 388 1.15 -9.93 14.30
N ILE A 389 0.62 -8.97 15.06
CA ILE A 389 0.24 -9.16 16.46
C ILE A 389 -0.93 -10.15 16.56
N GLY A 390 -1.96 -10.02 15.72
CA GLY A 390 -3.12 -10.91 15.72
C GLY A 390 -2.73 -12.37 15.47
N ALA A 391 -1.87 -12.62 14.47
CA ALA A 391 -1.34 -13.96 14.21
C ALA A 391 -0.57 -14.51 15.42
N SER A 392 0.23 -13.67 16.07
CA SER A 392 1.01 -14.06 17.25
C SER A 392 0.12 -14.42 18.44
N VAL A 393 -0.91 -13.61 18.70
CA VAL A 393 -1.89 -13.85 19.78
C VAL A 393 -2.69 -15.13 19.54
N ALA A 394 -3.09 -15.38 18.28
CA ALA A 394 -3.80 -16.62 17.92
C ALA A 394 -2.92 -17.87 18.15
N ILE A 395 -1.63 -17.82 17.76
CA ILE A 395 -0.67 -18.91 18.03
C ILE A 395 -0.54 -19.17 19.54
N ASP A 396 -0.31 -18.11 20.34
CA ASP A 396 -0.13 -18.22 21.78
C ASP A 396 -1.37 -18.74 22.50
N GLY A 397 -2.55 -18.39 22.00
CA GLY A 397 -3.84 -18.88 22.49
C GLY A 397 -4.20 -20.29 22.01
N GLY A 398 -3.48 -20.84 21.02
CA GLY A 398 -3.84 -22.08 20.35
C GLY A 398 -5.22 -22.01 19.68
N THR A 399 -5.59 -20.86 19.12
CA THR A 399 -6.89 -20.56 18.54
C THR A 399 -6.77 -20.26 17.03
N SER A 400 -7.93 -20.30 16.35
CA SER A 400 -8.03 -19.72 15.00
C SER A 400 -7.94 -18.18 15.05
N VAL A 401 -7.71 -17.54 13.90
CA VAL A 401 -7.68 -16.09 13.78
C VAL A 401 -8.99 -15.43 14.17
N GLN A 402 -10.14 -16.11 13.98
CA GLN A 402 -11.48 -15.62 14.36
C GLN A 402 -11.68 -15.61 15.89
N ASN A 403 -10.96 -16.44 16.61
CA ASN A 403 -11.06 -16.59 18.06
C ASN A 403 -9.86 -15.97 18.82
N ALA A 404 -9.06 -15.15 18.14
CA ALA A 404 -7.97 -14.41 18.77
C ALA A 404 -8.50 -13.43 19.82
N ASP A 405 -7.75 -13.29 20.94
CA ASP A 405 -8.10 -12.37 22.01
C ASP A 405 -7.89 -10.90 21.57
N ILE A 406 -8.97 -10.24 21.21
CA ILE A 406 -8.97 -8.86 20.72
C ILE A 406 -8.45 -7.89 21.78
N ALA A 407 -8.81 -8.06 23.03
CA ALA A 407 -8.34 -7.18 24.11
C ALA A 407 -6.81 -7.28 24.27
N LYS A 408 -6.26 -8.49 24.14
CA LYS A 408 -4.81 -8.70 24.15
C LYS A 408 -4.13 -8.07 22.93
N ILE A 409 -4.72 -8.18 21.72
CA ILE A 409 -4.21 -7.52 20.51
C ILE A 409 -4.16 -6.01 20.71
N GLN A 410 -5.25 -5.40 21.15
CA GLN A 410 -5.34 -3.95 21.41
C GLN A 410 -4.37 -3.48 22.49
N ALA A 411 -4.18 -4.26 23.54
CA ALA A 411 -3.20 -3.97 24.60
C ALA A 411 -1.76 -3.95 24.03
N ILE A 412 -1.38 -4.96 23.25
CA ILE A 412 -0.04 -5.01 22.62
C ILE A 412 0.14 -3.85 21.64
N LEU A 413 -0.85 -3.56 20.79
CA LEU A 413 -0.81 -2.39 19.88
C LEU A 413 -0.57 -1.09 20.64
N THR A 414 -1.25 -0.90 21.77
CA THR A 414 -1.08 0.29 22.62
C THR A 414 0.33 0.35 23.23
N GLU A 415 0.85 -0.78 23.72
CA GLU A 415 2.19 -0.88 24.30
C GLU A 415 3.30 -0.62 23.27
N THR A 416 3.10 -1.01 22.01
CA THR A 416 4.04 -0.73 20.90
C THR A 416 3.91 0.68 20.33
N GLY A 417 3.00 1.49 20.86
CA GLY A 417 2.77 2.87 20.44
C GLY A 417 1.86 3.03 19.24
N ALA A 418 1.23 1.97 18.77
CA ALA A 418 0.19 2.05 17.74
C ALA A 418 -1.09 2.72 18.31
N TYR A 419 -1.93 3.23 17.41
CA TYR A 419 -3.17 3.87 17.79
C TYR A 419 -4.38 3.17 17.15
N THR A 420 -5.22 2.58 17.99
CA THR A 420 -6.41 1.85 17.54
C THR A 420 -7.59 2.77 17.16
N GLY A 421 -7.55 4.03 17.60
CA GLY A 421 -8.61 5.01 17.35
C GLY A 421 -9.70 5.07 18.42
N LEU A 422 -9.56 4.28 19.48
CA LEU A 422 -10.43 4.25 20.66
C LEU A 422 -9.94 5.16 21.76
#